data_17526f66fdccb036afacb1dee93446b4
#
_entry.id   17526f66fdccb036afacb1dee93446b4
#
_cell.length_a   1.000
_cell.length_b   1.000
_cell.length_c   1.000
_cell.angle_alpha   90.00
_cell.angle_beta   90.00
_cell.angle_gamma   90.00
#
_symmetry.space_group_name_H-M   'P 1'
#
loop_
_entity.id
_entity.type
_entity.pdbx_description
1 polymer ?
#
loop_
_entity_poly.entity_id
_entity_poly.type
_entity_poly.pdbx_seq_one_letter_code
_entity_poly.pdbx_strand_id
1 'polypeptide(L)'
;MSRGLGDVYKRQEVRIACPKGYEPNSLLIDKAYEIYENKDLLKITNDPNTAVLGANVLYTDVWSSMGEENQKDEKEKVFNGFTIDSDLVSKADKDAIILHCLPAYRSKEITDEIFESHKSRIFDQAENRLHAQQALLSCILQ
;
A
#
# COMPACT_ATOMS: atom_id res chain seq x y z
N MET A 1 23.37 21.26 8.43
CA MET A 1 22.49 21.30 7.25
C MET A 1 21.29 20.42 7.54
N SER A 2 20.12 21.00 7.75
CA SER A 2 18.89 20.20 7.88
C SER A 2 18.58 19.64 6.51
N ARG A 3 18.68 18.33 6.35
CA ARG A 3 18.14 17.66 5.17
C ARG A 3 16.63 17.81 5.25
N GLY A 4 16.02 18.51 4.31
CA GLY A 4 14.58 18.73 4.30
C GLY A 4 13.83 17.39 4.20
N LEU A 5 12.61 17.34 4.72
CA LEU A 5 11.72 16.17 4.62
C LEU A 5 11.65 15.59 3.20
N GLY A 6 11.76 16.43 2.17
CA GLY A 6 11.80 15.99 0.76
C GLY A 6 12.94 15.03 0.42
N ASP A 7 14.11 15.13 1.07
CA ASP A 7 15.23 14.22 0.83
C ASP A 7 14.97 12.82 1.43
N VAL A 8 14.18 12.73 2.49
CA VAL A 8 13.79 11.46 3.10
C VAL A 8 12.82 10.71 2.19
N TYR A 9 11.81 11.39 1.63
CA TYR A 9 10.84 10.77 0.72
C TYR A 9 11.47 10.30 -0.59
N LYS A 10 12.44 11.03 -1.13
CA LYS A 10 13.16 10.66 -2.36
C LYS A 10 14.05 9.41 -2.22
N ARG A 11 14.27 8.94 -0.99
CA ARG A 11 15.11 7.76 -0.72
C ARG A 11 14.31 6.50 -0.37
N GLN A 12 12.99 6.58 -0.30
CA GLN A 12 12.16 5.40 -0.02
C GLN A 12 12.00 4.57 -1.28
N GLU A 13 12.27 3.28 -1.16
CA GLU A 13 11.95 2.31 -2.20
C GLU A 13 10.44 1.98 -2.11
N VAL A 14 9.76 2.08 -3.25
CA VAL A 14 8.36 1.71 -3.40
C VAL A 14 8.29 0.47 -4.27
N ARG A 15 7.65 -0.58 -3.76
CA ARG A 15 7.40 -1.82 -4.50
C ARG A 15 5.90 -2.01 -4.65
N ILE A 16 5.45 -2.15 -5.88
CA ILE A 16 4.05 -2.39 -6.19
C ILE A 16 3.93 -3.83 -6.65
N ALA A 17 3.22 -4.64 -5.88
CA ALA A 17 2.85 -6.00 -6.24
C ALA A 17 1.40 -6.03 -6.72
N CYS A 18 1.19 -6.47 -7.95
CA CYS A 18 -0.15 -6.59 -8.53
C CYS A 18 -0.20 -7.76 -9.53
N PRO A 19 -1.37 -8.38 -9.73
CA PRO A 19 -1.54 -9.38 -10.79
C PRO A 19 -1.24 -8.79 -12.16
N LYS A 20 -0.84 -9.65 -13.08
CA LYS A 20 -0.61 -9.26 -14.47
C LYS A 20 -1.89 -8.70 -15.09
N GLY A 21 -1.77 -7.52 -15.71
CA GLY A 21 -2.89 -6.76 -16.28
C GLY A 21 -3.53 -5.77 -15.32
N TYR A 22 -3.07 -5.72 -14.06
CA TYR A 22 -3.51 -4.77 -13.03
C TYR A 22 -2.39 -3.83 -12.59
N GLU A 23 -1.34 -3.72 -13.40
CA GLU A 23 -0.25 -2.79 -13.17
C GLU A 23 -0.76 -1.34 -13.22
N PRO A 24 -0.13 -0.41 -12.49
CA PRO A 24 -0.43 1.01 -12.60
C PRO A 24 -0.32 1.52 -14.03
N ASN A 25 -1.09 2.54 -14.36
CA ASN A 25 -1.06 3.15 -15.69
C ASN A 25 0.37 3.57 -16.07
N SER A 26 0.82 3.18 -17.27
CA SER A 26 2.19 3.45 -17.75
C SER A 26 2.55 4.93 -17.73
N LEU A 27 1.60 5.83 -18.04
CA LEU A 27 1.82 7.28 -17.98
C LEU A 27 2.14 7.77 -16.56
N LEU A 28 1.57 7.12 -15.52
CA LEU A 28 1.87 7.44 -14.12
C LEU A 28 3.24 6.91 -13.72
N ILE A 29 3.61 5.74 -14.22
CA ILE A 29 4.93 5.14 -14.00
C ILE A 29 6.00 6.01 -14.63
N ASP A 30 5.80 6.44 -15.87
CA ASP A 30 6.75 7.33 -16.58
C ASP A 30 6.95 8.64 -15.84
N LYS A 31 5.86 9.28 -15.37
CA LYS A 31 5.93 10.49 -14.55
C LYS A 31 6.66 10.26 -13.22
N ALA A 32 6.45 9.10 -12.59
CA ALA A 32 7.18 8.76 -11.37
C ALA A 32 8.69 8.65 -11.65
N TYR A 33 9.08 8.01 -12.77
CA TYR A 33 10.49 7.92 -13.18
C TYR A 33 11.11 9.26 -13.58
N GLU A 34 10.33 10.25 -14.00
CA GLU A 34 10.80 11.62 -14.21
C GLU A 34 11.11 12.34 -12.89
N ILE A 35 10.34 12.04 -11.84
CA ILE A 35 10.49 12.65 -10.51
C ILE A 35 11.61 12.00 -9.72
N TYR A 36 11.75 10.68 -9.82
CA TYR A 36 12.78 9.92 -9.12
C TYR A 36 14.11 10.00 -9.88
N GLU A 37 15.14 10.57 -9.25
CA GLU A 37 16.51 10.57 -9.80
C GLU A 37 17.07 9.15 -9.96
N ASN A 38 16.67 8.25 -9.06
CA ASN A 38 17.01 6.83 -9.10
C ASN A 38 15.77 5.99 -9.42
N LYS A 39 15.72 5.44 -10.63
CA LYS A 39 14.64 4.58 -11.10
C LYS A 39 14.52 3.26 -10.33
N ASP A 40 15.57 2.81 -9.67
CA ASP A 40 15.57 1.60 -8.85
C ASP A 40 14.73 1.74 -7.57
N LEU A 41 14.32 2.96 -7.23
CA LEU A 41 13.44 3.23 -6.10
C LEU A 41 11.95 2.88 -6.35
N LEU A 42 11.55 2.67 -7.60
CA LEU A 42 10.21 2.21 -7.95
C LEU A 42 10.30 0.85 -8.65
N LYS A 43 9.76 -0.18 -8.03
CA LYS A 43 9.71 -1.54 -8.58
C LYS A 43 8.28 -2.01 -8.72
N ILE A 44 7.96 -2.59 -9.87
CA ILE A 44 6.65 -3.20 -10.13
C ILE A 44 6.88 -4.68 -10.39
N THR A 45 6.12 -5.52 -9.72
CA THR A 45 6.23 -6.97 -9.82
C THR A 45 4.88 -7.66 -9.77
N ASN A 46 4.78 -8.83 -10.40
CA ASN A 46 3.60 -9.68 -10.28
C ASN A 46 3.77 -10.76 -9.19
N ASP A 47 4.84 -10.69 -8.40
CA ASP A 47 5.11 -11.60 -7.29
C ASP A 47 5.15 -10.86 -5.95
N PRO A 48 4.14 -11.04 -5.09
CA PRO A 48 4.08 -10.40 -3.78
C PRO A 48 5.23 -10.87 -2.85
N ASN A 49 5.74 -12.08 -3.03
CA ASN A 49 6.85 -12.57 -2.23
C ASN A 49 8.13 -11.78 -2.49
N THR A 50 8.40 -11.48 -3.74
CA THR A 50 9.54 -10.64 -4.10
C THR A 50 9.37 -9.21 -3.59
N ALA A 51 8.16 -8.66 -3.66
CA ALA A 51 7.89 -7.30 -3.22
C ALA A 51 8.09 -7.11 -1.72
N VAL A 52 7.70 -8.11 -0.92
CA VAL A 52 7.67 -8.00 0.54
C VAL A 52 9.04 -8.16 1.21
N LEU A 53 10.04 -8.73 0.52
CA LEU A 53 11.34 -9.04 1.12
C LEU A 53 11.98 -7.82 1.81
N GLY A 54 12.09 -7.87 3.16
CA GLY A 54 12.67 -6.81 3.97
C GLY A 54 11.91 -5.47 3.93
N ALA A 55 10.65 -5.46 3.49
CA ALA A 55 9.84 -4.25 3.47
C ALA A 55 9.51 -3.79 4.89
N ASN A 56 9.61 -2.49 5.14
CA ASN A 56 9.29 -1.89 6.44
C ASN A 56 7.82 -1.53 6.59
N VAL A 57 7.12 -1.36 5.46
CA VAL A 57 5.69 -1.04 5.44
C VAL A 57 5.02 -1.90 4.38
N LEU A 58 3.97 -2.61 4.76
CA LEU A 58 3.06 -3.29 3.85
C LEU A 58 1.74 -2.52 3.82
N TYR A 59 1.31 -2.12 2.64
CA TYR A 59 0.07 -1.38 2.45
C TYR A 59 -0.84 -2.15 1.52
N THR A 60 -2.08 -2.39 1.91
CA THR A 60 -3.09 -3.01 1.05
C THR A 60 -4.39 -2.24 1.04
N ASP A 61 -5.23 -2.52 0.06
CA ASP A 61 -6.59 -2.02 -0.11
C ASP A 61 -7.49 -3.17 -0.59
N VAL A 62 -8.77 -2.94 -0.59
CA VAL A 62 -9.76 -3.87 -1.13
C VAL A 62 -9.50 -4.15 -2.61
N TRP A 63 -9.67 -5.39 -3.03
CA TRP A 63 -9.47 -5.76 -4.44
C TRP A 63 -10.58 -5.24 -5.37
N SER A 64 -11.76 -4.98 -4.81
CA SER A 64 -12.90 -4.44 -5.56
C SER A 64 -13.48 -3.25 -4.84
N SER A 65 -13.47 -2.09 -5.48
CA SER A 65 -14.01 -0.86 -4.94
C SER A 65 -15.54 -0.85 -5.00
N MET A 66 -16.17 0.03 -4.22
CA MET A 66 -17.62 0.26 -4.29
C MET A 66 -18.01 0.66 -5.72
N GLY A 67 -19.04 0.02 -6.27
CA GLY A 67 -19.50 0.21 -7.65
C GLY A 67 -18.93 -0.77 -8.67
N GLU A 68 -18.03 -1.68 -8.25
CA GLU A 68 -17.43 -2.71 -9.11
C GLU A 68 -17.89 -4.13 -8.75
N GLU A 69 -19.06 -4.26 -8.12
CA GLU A 69 -19.59 -5.54 -7.61
C GLU A 69 -19.67 -6.62 -8.71
N ASN A 70 -19.93 -6.21 -9.95
CA ASN A 70 -20.01 -7.13 -11.09
C ASN A 70 -18.67 -7.77 -11.47
N GLN A 71 -17.54 -7.20 -11.04
CA GLN A 71 -16.19 -7.71 -11.31
C GLN A 71 -15.57 -8.42 -10.10
N LYS A 72 -16.29 -8.49 -8.99
CA LYS A 72 -15.78 -8.99 -7.72
C LYS A 72 -15.24 -10.42 -7.81
N ASP A 73 -16.03 -11.32 -8.37
CA ASP A 73 -15.68 -12.74 -8.48
C ASP A 73 -14.46 -12.97 -9.41
N GLU A 74 -14.32 -12.15 -10.43
CA GLU A 74 -13.18 -12.20 -11.36
C GLU A 74 -11.91 -11.67 -10.65
N LYS A 75 -12.02 -10.51 -10.00
CA LYS A 75 -10.90 -9.92 -9.25
C LYS A 75 -10.43 -10.83 -8.13
N GLU A 76 -11.33 -11.46 -7.38
CA GLU A 76 -10.96 -12.41 -6.32
C GLU A 76 -10.14 -13.59 -6.85
N LYS A 77 -10.44 -14.08 -8.05
CA LYS A 77 -9.65 -15.16 -8.68
C LYS A 77 -8.28 -14.67 -9.12
N VAL A 78 -8.21 -13.49 -9.70
CA VAL A 78 -6.97 -12.92 -10.23
C VAL A 78 -6.03 -12.49 -9.11
N PHE A 79 -6.56 -11.92 -8.03
CA PHE A 79 -5.78 -11.49 -6.85
C PHE A 79 -5.49 -12.62 -5.86
N ASN A 80 -5.90 -13.86 -6.15
CA ASN A 80 -5.52 -14.99 -5.34
C ASN A 80 -3.98 -15.09 -5.23
N GLY A 81 -3.46 -15.16 -3.99
CA GLY A 81 -2.03 -15.12 -3.70
C GLY A 81 -1.46 -13.72 -3.37
N PHE A 82 -2.29 -12.67 -3.39
CA PHE A 82 -1.91 -11.32 -2.97
C PHE A 82 -2.45 -10.94 -1.58
N THR A 83 -2.95 -11.90 -0.84
CA THR A 83 -3.40 -11.72 0.54
C THR A 83 -2.21 -11.44 1.46
N ILE A 84 -2.31 -10.41 2.31
CA ILE A 84 -1.35 -10.21 3.39
C ILE A 84 -1.70 -11.22 4.50
N ASP A 85 -0.92 -12.27 4.60
CA ASP A 85 -1.01 -13.33 5.60
C ASP A 85 0.29 -13.44 6.41
N SER A 86 0.32 -14.35 7.38
CA SER A 86 1.47 -14.55 8.26
C SER A 86 2.72 -15.02 7.50
N ASP A 87 2.56 -15.82 6.43
CA ASP A 87 3.69 -16.26 5.61
C ASP A 87 4.32 -15.09 4.85
N LEU A 88 3.50 -14.24 4.24
CA LEU A 88 3.96 -13.04 3.54
C LEU A 88 4.64 -12.05 4.50
N VAL A 89 4.01 -11.77 5.65
CA VAL A 89 4.55 -10.85 6.67
C VAL A 89 5.87 -11.36 7.25
N SER A 90 6.05 -12.67 7.39
CA SER A 90 7.29 -13.25 7.90
C SER A 90 8.53 -12.95 7.04
N LYS A 91 8.35 -12.57 5.77
CA LYS A 91 9.40 -12.22 4.80
C LYS A 91 9.76 -10.73 4.82
N ALA A 92 8.92 -9.91 5.45
CA ALA A 92 9.16 -8.49 5.66
C ALA A 92 10.23 -8.23 6.73
N ASP A 93 10.54 -6.95 6.96
CA ASP A 93 11.34 -6.58 8.13
C ASP A 93 10.60 -6.99 9.42
N LYS A 94 11.36 -7.39 10.45
CA LYS A 94 10.80 -7.84 11.74
C LYS A 94 9.96 -6.76 12.44
N ASP A 95 10.23 -5.50 12.18
CA ASP A 95 9.54 -4.35 12.74
C ASP A 95 8.55 -3.72 11.72
N ALA A 96 8.22 -4.47 10.65
CA ALA A 96 7.31 -4.00 9.62
C ALA A 96 5.93 -3.64 10.18
N ILE A 97 5.36 -2.58 9.66
CA ILE A 97 3.99 -2.18 9.97
C ILE A 97 3.05 -2.51 8.81
N ILE A 98 1.83 -2.90 9.17
CA ILE A 98 0.77 -3.17 8.19
C ILE A 98 -0.22 -2.02 8.21
N LEU A 99 -0.55 -1.51 7.03
CA LEU A 99 -1.49 -0.42 6.81
C LEU A 99 -2.63 -0.85 5.89
N HIS A 100 -3.81 -0.31 6.13
CA HIS A 100 -5.01 -0.52 5.31
C HIS A 100 -5.89 0.74 5.37
N CYS A 101 -6.31 1.23 4.21
CA CYS A 101 -7.10 2.46 4.14
C CYS A 101 -8.56 2.31 4.60
N LEU A 102 -9.02 1.07 4.83
CA LEU A 102 -10.40 0.70 5.18
C LEU A 102 -11.46 1.16 4.12
N PRO A 103 -12.57 0.41 3.96
CA PRO A 103 -12.94 -0.82 4.69
C PRO A 103 -12.05 -2.01 4.33
N ALA A 104 -11.94 -3.02 5.20
CA ALA A 104 -11.17 -4.24 4.96
C ALA A 104 -12.10 -5.46 4.84
N TYR A 105 -11.79 -6.35 3.89
CA TYR A 105 -12.45 -7.65 3.76
C TYR A 105 -11.51 -8.74 4.26
N ARG A 106 -11.69 -9.12 5.51
CA ARG A 106 -10.92 -10.20 6.15
C ARG A 106 -11.03 -11.48 5.35
N SER A 107 -9.94 -12.23 5.29
CA SER A 107 -9.78 -13.45 4.47
C SER A 107 -9.75 -13.21 2.95
N LYS A 108 -9.63 -11.95 2.51
CA LYS A 108 -9.35 -11.58 1.11
C LYS A 108 -7.99 -10.91 0.99
N GLU A 109 -7.93 -9.59 0.96
CA GLU A 109 -6.68 -8.84 0.83
C GLU A 109 -5.80 -8.90 2.09
N ILE A 110 -6.39 -9.24 3.26
CA ILE A 110 -5.69 -9.38 4.54
C ILE A 110 -6.37 -10.47 5.38
N THR A 111 -5.58 -11.29 6.07
CA THR A 111 -6.13 -12.29 6.99
C THR A 111 -6.62 -11.64 8.29
N ASP A 112 -7.55 -12.31 8.97
CA ASP A 112 -8.07 -11.84 10.25
C ASP A 112 -6.97 -11.74 11.32
N GLU A 113 -6.09 -12.71 11.37
CA GLU A 113 -4.94 -12.75 12.29
C GLU A 113 -4.04 -11.52 12.13
N ILE A 114 -3.64 -11.21 10.89
CA ILE A 114 -2.77 -10.06 10.61
C ILE A 114 -3.49 -8.75 10.88
N PHE A 115 -4.76 -8.64 10.48
CA PHE A 115 -5.55 -7.46 10.76
C PHE A 115 -5.62 -7.17 12.27
N GLU A 116 -5.97 -8.16 13.09
CA GLU A 116 -6.10 -7.98 14.54
C GLU A 116 -4.77 -7.69 15.22
N SER A 117 -3.67 -8.28 14.78
CA SER A 117 -2.34 -8.02 15.33
C SER A 117 -1.81 -6.61 15.02
N HIS A 118 -2.25 -6.00 13.92
CA HIS A 118 -1.85 -4.66 13.48
C HIS A 118 -2.97 -3.61 13.55
N LYS A 119 -4.12 -3.93 14.12
CA LYS A 119 -5.32 -3.08 14.14
C LYS A 119 -5.09 -1.66 14.65
N SER A 120 -4.20 -1.48 15.66
CA SER A 120 -3.91 -0.16 16.19
C SER A 120 -3.32 0.76 15.10
N ARG A 121 -2.38 0.27 14.29
CA ARG A 121 -1.78 1.05 13.21
C ARG A 121 -2.78 1.33 12.07
N ILE A 122 -3.63 0.35 11.78
CA ILE A 122 -4.68 0.49 10.76
C ILE A 122 -5.71 1.54 11.20
N PHE A 123 -6.13 1.52 12.45
CA PHE A 123 -7.07 2.50 12.98
C PHE A 123 -6.46 3.89 13.17
N ASP A 124 -5.21 3.98 13.62
CA ASP A 124 -4.45 5.24 13.66
C ASP A 124 -4.37 5.89 12.27
N GLN A 125 -4.13 5.09 11.22
CA GLN A 125 -4.14 5.57 9.84
C GLN A 125 -5.51 6.12 9.43
N ALA A 126 -6.58 5.41 9.75
CA ALA A 126 -7.95 5.84 9.44
C ALA A 126 -8.32 7.14 10.18
N GLU A 127 -7.97 7.27 11.44
CA GLU A 127 -8.17 8.48 12.25
C GLU A 127 -7.35 9.66 11.72
N ASN A 128 -6.09 9.43 11.39
CA ASN A 128 -5.20 10.47 10.85
C ASN A 128 -5.72 11.10 9.55
N ARG A 129 -6.54 10.41 8.80
CA ARG A 129 -7.23 10.98 7.64
C ARG A 129 -8.13 12.16 8.03
N LEU A 130 -8.84 12.07 9.16
CA LEU A 130 -9.65 13.17 9.67
C LEU A 130 -8.75 14.38 10.05
N HIS A 131 -7.72 14.14 10.84
CA HIS A 131 -6.82 15.19 11.31
C HIS A 131 -6.08 15.90 10.17
N ALA A 132 -5.58 15.14 9.19
CA ALA A 132 -4.90 15.70 8.03
C ALA A 132 -5.83 16.56 7.17
N GLN A 133 -7.06 16.12 6.95
CA GLN A 133 -8.05 16.88 6.17
C GLN A 133 -8.52 18.14 6.91
N GLN A 134 -8.71 18.08 8.22
CA GLN A 134 -9.04 19.26 9.03
C GLN A 134 -7.91 20.29 9.00
N ALA A 135 -6.66 19.85 9.14
CA ALA A 135 -5.50 20.74 9.06
C ALA A 135 -5.40 21.42 7.68
N LEU A 136 -5.58 20.64 6.59
CA LEU A 136 -5.59 21.17 5.24
C LEU A 136 -6.69 22.22 5.03
N LEU A 137 -7.92 21.92 5.44
CA LEU A 137 -9.04 22.86 5.33
C LEU A 137 -8.78 24.14 6.13
N SER A 138 -8.23 24.01 7.34
CA SER A 138 -7.86 25.17 8.16
C SER A 138 -6.81 26.07 7.49
N CYS A 139 -5.90 25.48 6.70
CA CYS A 139 -4.91 26.26 5.95
C CYS A 139 -5.50 26.93 4.68
N ILE A 140 -6.52 26.33 4.06
CA ILE A 140 -7.10 26.86 2.81
C ILE A 140 -8.18 27.93 3.09
N LEU A 141 -8.89 27.82 4.19
CA LEU A 141 -10.02 28.68 4.55
C LEU A 141 -9.66 29.90 5.42
N GLN A 142 -8.37 30.19 5.55
CA GLN A 142 -7.87 31.40 6.24
C GLN A 142 -7.90 32.64 5.30
#